data_a306d9dd1f9e2ba81d7bb2ebd88be32c
#
_entry.id   a306d9dd1f9e2ba81d7bb2ebd88be32c
#
_cell.length_a   1.000
_cell.length_b   1.000
_cell.length_c   1.000
_cell.angle_alpha   90.00
_cell.angle_beta   90.00
_cell.angle_gamma   90.00
#
_symmetry.space_group_name_H-M   'P 1'
#
loop_
_entity.id
_entity.type
_entity.pdbx_description
1 polymer ?
#
loop_
_entity_poly.entity_id
_entity_poly.type
_entity_poly.pdbx_seq_one_letter_code
_entity_poly.pdbx_strand_id
1 'polypeptide(L)'
;MSQLKFFTLKEVNSKIQEVVSNVFKTSFWVKAEINKINFQGHTGHAYPELVEKENGKIVAEMRATLFKSDFQNVNRRFLEVLKEPLKEGITALMFVQIQFHPIFGLSFNIKDIDPVFTLGELEREKFETIEKLKKLNLFNLNKSLKPPVLFRNIAVISAETSKGFSDFKSVLLSHAKGYKVGLMVFNAVLQGDSAIGSIIGQLDKIKKVSHSFDAVAIIRGGGGEVGMTCYNDFELSKRIAEFPIPVLTGIGHSTNFTVAEMISYQNGITPTELATFILKRFEDFETPLDYYISQIAQMSRNILEINCSNFYNTTNLLKIFSKNILNDYKQRQENINENLYKVSKTPMKLGLMNLQSISEDVIFFAKSKHREELINLNRVREGLQQNSIRFIAIKTSGLEHQEKLIEVMNPQRLLQKGYSITLLNDQIIKPTTKIKVGDQITTQTAVNKIISTVNKLKHER
;
A
#
# COMPACT_ATOMS: atom_id res chain seq x y z
N MET A 1 84.42 19.66 -12.58
CA MET A 1 83.22 18.88 -12.88
C MET A 1 82.64 18.37 -11.58
N SER A 2 81.55 18.96 -11.12
CA SER A 2 80.85 18.46 -9.91
C SER A 2 80.29 17.09 -10.24
N GLN A 3 80.77 16.05 -9.54
CA GLN A 3 80.15 14.72 -9.66
C GLN A 3 78.67 14.83 -9.34
N LEU A 4 77.87 14.62 -10.36
CA LEU A 4 76.42 14.47 -10.20
C LEU A 4 76.18 13.29 -9.24
N LYS A 5 75.75 13.61 -8.03
CA LYS A 5 75.32 12.57 -7.07
C LYS A 5 74.04 11.95 -7.57
N PHE A 6 74.05 10.72 -8.07
CA PHE A 6 72.83 9.98 -8.46
C PHE A 6 72.55 8.93 -7.39
N PHE A 7 71.25 8.65 -7.22
CA PHE A 7 70.74 7.58 -6.36
C PHE A 7 69.99 6.59 -7.20
N THR A 8 70.11 5.33 -6.90
CA THR A 8 69.26 4.30 -7.50
C THR A 8 67.85 4.39 -6.97
N LEU A 9 66.87 3.96 -7.75
CA LEU A 9 65.47 3.93 -7.31
C LEU A 9 65.30 3.16 -5.99
N LYS A 10 66.03 2.08 -5.81
CA LYS A 10 66.04 1.28 -4.58
C LYS A 10 66.54 2.12 -3.38
N GLU A 11 67.61 2.89 -3.53
CA GLU A 11 68.14 3.73 -2.47
C GLU A 11 67.16 4.84 -2.08
N VAL A 12 66.48 5.44 -3.06
CA VAL A 12 65.48 6.46 -2.81
C VAL A 12 64.26 5.83 -2.07
N ASN A 13 63.75 4.70 -2.57
CA ASN A 13 62.63 4.03 -1.92
C ASN A 13 63.00 3.51 -0.52
N SER A 14 64.20 3.03 -0.28
CA SER A 14 64.67 2.65 1.07
C SER A 14 64.69 3.82 2.03
N LYS A 15 65.17 5.00 1.57
CA LYS A 15 65.16 6.21 2.39
C LYS A 15 63.72 6.66 2.69
N ILE A 16 62.84 6.62 1.72
CA ILE A 16 61.40 6.93 1.94
C ILE A 16 60.82 5.98 2.98
N GLN A 17 61.11 4.67 2.84
CA GLN A 17 60.66 3.67 3.80
C GLN A 17 61.17 3.93 5.21
N GLU A 18 62.44 4.28 5.36
CA GLU A 18 63.05 4.64 6.65
C GLU A 18 62.40 5.87 7.27
N VAL A 19 62.18 6.94 6.49
CA VAL A 19 61.55 8.15 6.94
C VAL A 19 60.11 7.87 7.37
N VAL A 20 59.31 7.17 6.52
CA VAL A 20 57.91 6.83 6.84
C VAL A 20 57.84 5.98 8.10
N SER A 21 58.71 4.98 8.24
CA SER A 21 58.73 4.08 9.40
C SER A 21 59.16 4.79 10.69
N ASN A 22 60.00 5.82 10.59
CA ASN A 22 60.46 6.58 11.73
C ASN A 22 59.45 7.67 12.19
N VAL A 23 58.74 8.26 11.25
CA VAL A 23 57.73 9.32 11.51
C VAL A 23 56.40 8.73 11.94
N PHE A 24 55.93 7.70 11.25
CA PHE A 24 54.61 7.09 11.47
C PHE A 24 54.71 5.77 12.25
N LYS A 25 55.31 5.81 13.43
CA LYS A 25 55.45 4.61 14.30
C LYS A 25 54.16 4.21 14.98
N THR A 26 53.26 5.16 15.21
CA THR A 26 52.01 4.94 15.93
C THR A 26 50.84 4.74 14.95
N SER A 27 49.94 3.85 15.30
CA SER A 27 48.68 3.72 14.62
C SER A 27 47.71 4.80 15.10
N PHE A 28 46.81 5.24 14.23
CA PHE A 28 45.81 6.27 14.52
C PHE A 28 44.50 5.92 13.80
N TRP A 29 43.44 6.55 14.24
CA TRP A 29 42.10 6.35 13.64
C TRP A 29 41.93 7.27 12.44
N VAL A 30 41.45 6.69 11.33
CA VAL A 30 41.11 7.42 10.11
C VAL A 30 39.67 7.11 9.75
N LYS A 31 38.91 8.15 9.46
CA LYS A 31 37.59 8.05 8.87
C LYS A 31 37.75 8.13 7.35
N ALA A 32 37.27 7.09 6.63
CA ALA A 32 37.24 7.08 5.17
C ALA A 32 36.13 6.16 4.68
N GLU A 33 35.73 6.33 3.43
CA GLU A 33 34.83 5.42 2.73
C GLU A 33 35.65 4.30 2.07
N ILE A 34 35.16 3.08 2.19
CA ILE A 34 35.73 1.91 1.50
C ILE A 34 35.12 1.85 0.10
N ASN A 35 35.85 2.34 -0.90
CA ASN A 35 35.38 2.40 -2.27
C ASN A 35 35.35 1.02 -2.95
N LYS A 36 36.37 0.21 -2.73
CA LYS A 36 36.54 -1.13 -3.31
C LYS A 36 37.33 -2.04 -2.39
N ILE A 37 37.01 -3.31 -2.38
CA ILE A 37 37.77 -4.34 -1.63
C ILE A 37 38.21 -5.44 -2.61
N ASN A 38 39.52 -5.53 -2.86
CA ASN A 38 40.09 -6.61 -3.67
C ASN A 38 40.53 -7.75 -2.75
N PHE A 39 39.95 -8.93 -2.90
CA PHE A 39 40.32 -10.13 -2.14
C PHE A 39 41.33 -11.00 -2.93
N GLN A 40 42.40 -11.34 -2.28
CA GLN A 40 43.32 -12.38 -2.80
C GLN A 40 43.00 -13.71 -2.13
N GLY A 41 42.36 -14.62 -2.88
CA GLY A 41 41.91 -15.92 -2.39
C GLY A 41 43.05 -16.81 -1.82
N HIS A 42 44.25 -16.72 -2.38
CA HIS A 42 45.41 -17.53 -1.95
C HIS A 42 46.01 -17.06 -0.62
N THR A 43 46.04 -15.77 -0.35
CA THR A 43 46.65 -15.21 0.88
C THR A 43 45.61 -14.96 1.96
N GLY A 44 44.34 -14.80 1.58
CA GLY A 44 43.25 -14.42 2.45
C GLY A 44 43.35 -12.95 2.93
N HIS A 45 44.18 -12.14 2.30
CA HIS A 45 44.28 -10.70 2.58
C HIS A 45 43.26 -9.93 1.77
N ALA A 46 42.77 -8.85 2.33
CA ALA A 46 41.92 -7.86 1.64
C ALA A 46 42.73 -6.59 1.36
N TYR A 47 42.51 -6.00 0.21
CA TYR A 47 43.16 -4.75 -0.21
C TYR A 47 42.08 -3.71 -0.52
N PRO A 48 41.60 -3.02 0.50
CA PRO A 48 40.62 -1.96 0.34
C PRO A 48 41.25 -0.69 -0.27
N GLU A 49 40.48 -0.04 -1.14
CA GLU A 49 40.78 1.30 -1.65
C GLU A 49 39.91 2.28 -0.84
N LEU A 50 40.57 3.18 -0.11
CA LEU A 50 39.93 4.13 0.76
C LEU A 50 39.83 5.48 0.07
N VAL A 51 38.67 6.10 0.13
CA VAL A 51 38.44 7.42 -0.46
C VAL A 51 37.77 8.37 0.54
N GLU A 52 38.05 9.65 0.37
CA GLU A 52 37.29 10.72 0.98
C GLU A 52 36.61 11.52 -0.12
N LYS A 53 35.32 11.77 0.02
CA LYS A 53 34.53 12.49 -0.98
C LYS A 53 33.98 13.78 -0.41
N GLU A 54 34.16 14.88 -1.12
CA GLU A 54 33.49 16.16 -0.86
C GLU A 54 32.64 16.54 -2.09
N ASN A 55 31.38 16.85 -1.86
CA ASN A 55 30.44 17.20 -2.93
C ASN A 55 30.39 16.19 -4.10
N GLY A 56 30.54 14.89 -3.77
CA GLY A 56 30.54 13.81 -4.76
C GLY A 56 31.82 13.65 -5.57
N LYS A 57 32.88 14.43 -5.27
CA LYS A 57 34.21 14.31 -5.88
C LYS A 57 35.19 13.71 -4.90
N ILE A 58 36.03 12.81 -5.37
CA ILE A 58 37.11 12.24 -4.57
C ILE A 58 38.16 13.34 -4.34
N VAL A 59 38.42 13.66 -3.08
CA VAL A 59 39.42 14.65 -2.64
C VAL A 59 40.68 13.98 -2.08
N ALA A 60 40.58 12.76 -1.60
CA ALA A 60 41.71 11.96 -1.17
C ALA A 60 41.47 10.46 -1.47
N GLU A 61 42.55 9.75 -1.79
CA GLU A 61 42.54 8.33 -2.03
C GLU A 61 43.79 7.67 -1.43
N MET A 62 43.63 6.53 -0.78
CA MET A 62 44.71 5.75 -0.21
C MET A 62 44.41 4.26 -0.33
N ARG A 63 45.39 3.50 -0.82
CA ARG A 63 45.34 2.04 -0.77
C ARG A 63 45.59 1.53 0.62
N ALA A 64 44.93 0.45 0.99
CA ALA A 64 45.12 -0.16 2.28
C ALA A 64 45.33 -1.68 2.16
N THR A 65 45.92 -2.26 3.19
CA THR A 65 46.04 -3.70 3.36
C THR A 65 45.40 -4.09 4.67
N LEU A 66 44.54 -5.09 4.62
CA LEU A 66 43.94 -5.71 5.78
C LEU A 66 44.36 -7.19 5.78
N PHE A 67 45.25 -7.54 6.71
CA PHE A 67 45.77 -8.89 6.79
C PHE A 67 44.71 -9.90 7.21
N LYS A 68 44.88 -11.17 6.84
CA LYS A 68 43.93 -12.26 7.03
C LYS A 68 43.37 -12.33 8.46
N SER A 69 44.28 -12.27 9.47
CA SER A 69 43.87 -12.31 10.89
C SER A 69 42.98 -11.14 11.29
N ASP A 70 43.40 -9.95 10.89
CA ASP A 70 42.70 -8.71 11.21
C ASP A 70 41.37 -8.65 10.45
N PHE A 71 41.35 -9.06 9.17
CA PHE A 71 40.14 -9.16 8.38
C PHE A 71 39.12 -10.14 9.00
N GLN A 72 39.55 -11.31 9.44
CA GLN A 72 38.64 -12.27 10.08
C GLN A 72 38.03 -11.71 11.37
N ASN A 73 38.85 -11.04 12.20
CA ASN A 73 38.35 -10.42 13.43
C ASN A 73 37.37 -9.27 13.15
N VAL A 74 37.74 -8.37 12.25
CA VAL A 74 36.87 -7.25 11.83
C VAL A 74 35.57 -7.78 11.26
N ASN A 75 35.64 -8.73 10.32
CA ASN A 75 34.47 -9.28 9.68
C ASN A 75 33.53 -10.01 10.64
N ARG A 76 34.05 -10.72 11.64
CA ARG A 76 33.25 -11.32 12.72
C ARG A 76 32.51 -10.25 13.52
N ARG A 77 33.18 -9.18 13.94
CA ARG A 77 32.56 -8.07 14.68
C ARG A 77 31.50 -7.34 13.84
N PHE A 78 31.74 -7.18 12.54
CA PHE A 78 30.75 -6.64 11.62
C PHE A 78 29.50 -7.51 11.53
N LEU A 79 29.69 -8.84 11.45
CA LEU A 79 28.56 -9.79 11.49
C LEU A 79 27.79 -9.75 12.81
N GLU A 80 28.46 -9.54 13.94
CA GLU A 80 27.82 -9.44 15.24
C GLU A 80 27.00 -8.13 15.39
N VAL A 81 27.52 -7.00 14.94
CA VAL A 81 26.93 -5.65 15.14
C VAL A 81 25.99 -5.30 13.99
N LEU A 82 26.44 -5.40 12.74
CA LEU A 82 25.73 -4.98 11.54
C LEU A 82 24.96 -6.13 10.86
N LYS A 83 25.13 -7.37 11.37
CA LYS A 83 24.58 -8.62 10.78
C LYS A 83 25.03 -8.90 9.35
N GLU A 84 26.07 -8.22 8.90
CA GLU A 84 26.65 -8.36 7.57
C GLU A 84 28.19 -8.27 7.60
N PRO A 85 28.88 -8.89 6.64
CA PRO A 85 30.33 -8.76 6.51
C PRO A 85 30.73 -7.35 6.06
N LEU A 86 32.01 -7.04 6.24
CA LEU A 86 32.61 -5.81 5.71
C LEU A 86 32.43 -5.74 4.19
N LYS A 87 31.91 -4.62 3.69
CA LYS A 87 31.59 -4.41 2.27
C LYS A 87 32.13 -3.07 1.77
N GLU A 88 32.06 -2.92 0.45
CA GLU A 88 32.32 -1.66 -0.27
C GLU A 88 31.18 -0.64 -0.02
N GLY A 89 31.45 0.63 -0.23
CA GLY A 89 30.46 1.72 -0.16
C GLY A 89 30.12 2.18 1.26
N ILE A 90 30.85 1.77 2.29
CA ILE A 90 30.59 2.17 3.69
C ILE A 90 31.64 3.14 4.23
N THR A 91 31.21 4.14 4.96
CA THR A 91 32.10 5.00 5.75
C THR A 91 32.44 4.32 7.06
N ALA A 92 33.71 4.12 7.32
CA ALA A 92 34.20 3.42 8.50
C ALA A 92 35.30 4.20 9.21
N LEU A 93 35.41 3.99 10.51
CA LEU A 93 36.52 4.46 11.33
C LEU A 93 37.53 3.31 11.46
N MET A 94 38.70 3.50 10.90
CA MET A 94 39.72 2.48 10.75
C MET A 94 40.95 2.83 11.56
N PHE A 95 41.44 1.89 12.35
CA PHE A 95 42.69 1.99 13.06
C PHE A 95 43.82 1.55 12.14
N VAL A 96 44.61 2.51 11.66
CA VAL A 96 45.59 2.29 10.59
C VAL A 96 47.00 2.67 11.01
N GLN A 97 47.95 2.07 10.36
CA GLN A 97 49.35 2.43 10.38
C GLN A 97 49.82 2.72 8.97
N ILE A 98 50.55 3.81 8.75
CA ILE A 98 51.13 4.16 7.48
C ILE A 98 52.32 3.21 7.21
N GLN A 99 52.38 2.65 6.00
CA GLN A 99 53.47 1.81 5.53
C GLN A 99 53.90 2.26 4.15
N PHE A 100 55.18 2.14 3.88
CA PHE A 100 55.71 2.30 2.53
C PHE A 100 56.42 1.02 2.11
N HIS A 101 55.96 0.50 0.99
CA HIS A 101 56.62 -0.66 0.37
C HIS A 101 57.38 -0.22 -0.89
N PRO A 102 58.65 -0.60 -1.06
CA PRO A 102 59.47 -0.13 -2.19
C PRO A 102 58.90 -0.38 -3.58
N ILE A 103 58.04 -1.40 -3.74
CA ILE A 103 57.40 -1.76 -5.02
C ILE A 103 55.97 -1.21 -5.10
N PHE A 104 55.21 -1.27 -4.00
CA PHE A 104 53.78 -0.96 -4.00
C PHE A 104 53.45 0.46 -3.54
N GLY A 105 54.47 1.20 -3.08
CA GLY A 105 54.31 2.59 -2.63
C GLY A 105 53.71 2.73 -1.22
N LEU A 106 53.11 3.89 -0.98
CA LEU A 106 52.49 4.25 0.28
C LEU A 106 51.14 3.59 0.42
N SER A 107 50.85 3.03 1.60
CA SER A 107 49.55 2.42 1.91
C SER A 107 49.29 2.43 3.40
N PHE A 108 48.03 2.26 3.77
CA PHE A 108 47.61 2.01 5.16
C PHE A 108 47.64 0.49 5.45
N ASN A 109 48.13 0.12 6.61
CA ASN A 109 47.92 -1.20 7.19
C ASN A 109 46.76 -1.06 8.20
N ILE A 110 45.61 -1.60 7.87
CA ILE A 110 44.44 -1.58 8.74
C ILE A 110 44.59 -2.66 9.81
N LYS A 111 44.56 -2.26 11.07
CA LYS A 111 44.67 -3.15 12.24
C LYS A 111 43.31 -3.49 12.79
N ASP A 112 42.38 -2.52 12.75
CA ASP A 112 41.02 -2.65 13.24
C ASP A 112 40.08 -1.71 12.52
N ILE A 113 38.77 -2.02 12.54
CA ILE A 113 37.69 -1.18 12.04
C ILE A 113 36.59 -1.19 13.08
N ASP A 114 36.08 -0.02 13.43
CA ASP A 114 34.98 0.11 14.39
C ASP A 114 33.62 -0.07 13.73
N PRO A 115 32.89 -1.19 13.99
CA PRO A 115 31.58 -1.40 13.42
C PRO A 115 30.51 -0.53 14.06
N VAL A 116 30.70 -0.08 15.33
CA VAL A 116 29.72 0.79 16.01
C VAL A 116 29.73 2.19 15.39
N PHE A 117 30.92 2.70 15.06
CA PHE A 117 31.05 3.94 14.32
C PHE A 117 30.36 3.86 12.95
N THR A 118 30.58 2.77 12.22
CA THR A 118 29.95 2.55 10.92
C THR A 118 28.41 2.54 11.03
N LEU A 119 27.86 1.86 12.03
CA LEU A 119 26.43 1.88 12.32
C LEU A 119 25.94 3.30 12.61
N GLY A 120 26.68 4.05 13.43
CA GLY A 120 26.34 5.46 13.76
C GLY A 120 26.35 6.37 12.53
N GLU A 121 27.29 6.20 11.60
CA GLU A 121 27.34 6.95 10.34
C GLU A 121 26.14 6.59 9.43
N LEU A 122 25.81 5.32 9.31
CA LEU A 122 24.62 4.89 8.52
C LEU A 122 23.32 5.48 9.08
N GLU A 123 23.16 5.48 10.40
CA GLU A 123 22.02 6.11 11.05
C GLU A 123 22.03 7.64 10.89
N ARG A 124 23.21 8.27 10.92
CA ARG A 124 23.36 9.71 10.67
C ARG A 124 22.97 10.06 9.23
N GLU A 125 23.45 9.33 8.24
CA GLU A 125 23.11 9.53 6.83
C GLU A 125 21.60 9.38 6.59
N LYS A 126 21.01 8.34 7.20
CA LYS A 126 19.56 8.14 7.19
C LYS A 126 18.82 9.33 7.79
N PHE A 127 19.25 9.82 8.94
CA PHE A 127 18.66 10.97 9.61
C PHE A 127 18.78 12.24 8.76
N GLU A 128 19.97 12.51 8.18
CA GLU A 128 20.19 13.64 7.28
C GLU A 128 19.26 13.58 6.05
N THR A 129 19.07 12.39 5.49
CA THR A 129 18.15 12.17 4.36
C THR A 129 16.71 12.48 4.77
N ILE A 130 16.28 12.00 5.94
CA ILE A 130 14.96 12.28 6.51
C ILE A 130 14.78 13.80 6.66
N GLU A 131 15.75 14.49 7.27
CA GLU A 131 15.68 15.94 7.48
C GLU A 131 15.63 16.73 6.16
N LYS A 132 16.41 16.32 5.15
CA LYS A 132 16.35 16.92 3.80
C LYS A 132 14.95 16.73 3.17
N LEU A 133 14.38 15.52 3.26
CA LEU A 133 13.05 15.22 2.76
C LEU A 133 11.97 16.03 3.49
N LYS A 134 12.12 16.22 4.79
CA LYS A 134 11.25 17.04 5.62
C LYS A 134 11.30 18.50 5.22
N LYS A 135 12.49 19.07 5.08
CA LYS A 135 12.70 20.45 4.63
C LYS A 135 12.11 20.72 3.25
N LEU A 136 12.09 19.72 2.38
CA LEU A 136 11.51 19.80 1.05
C LEU A 136 10.00 19.44 0.99
N ASN A 137 9.37 19.15 2.14
CA ASN A 137 7.98 18.66 2.24
C ASN A 137 7.69 17.37 1.44
N LEU A 138 8.71 16.54 1.17
CA LEU A 138 8.57 15.29 0.42
C LEU A 138 8.16 14.11 1.31
N PHE A 139 8.44 14.15 2.61
CA PHE A 139 8.34 12.99 3.49
C PHE A 139 6.95 12.35 3.55
N ASN A 140 5.90 13.13 3.46
CA ASN A 140 4.53 12.63 3.49
C ASN A 140 3.82 12.72 2.14
N LEU A 141 4.51 13.08 1.07
CA LEU A 141 3.88 13.36 -0.22
C LEU A 141 3.20 12.12 -0.79
N ASN A 142 3.91 11.00 -0.88
CA ASN A 142 3.35 9.75 -1.39
C ASN A 142 2.31 9.16 -0.42
N LYS A 143 2.51 9.28 0.90
CA LYS A 143 1.54 8.85 1.93
C LYS A 143 0.21 9.59 1.84
N SER A 144 0.23 10.83 1.43
CA SER A 144 -0.97 11.67 1.31
C SER A 144 -1.76 11.41 0.03
N LEU A 145 -1.23 10.59 -0.87
CA LEU A 145 -1.95 10.19 -2.07
C LEU A 145 -3.21 9.42 -1.68
N LYS A 146 -4.27 9.67 -2.43
CA LYS A 146 -5.46 8.87 -2.31
C LYS A 146 -5.29 7.58 -3.12
N PRO A 147 -5.29 6.42 -2.48
CA PRO A 147 -5.19 5.16 -3.21
C PRO A 147 -6.47 4.90 -3.99
N PRO A 148 -6.39 4.13 -5.07
CA PRO A 148 -7.59 3.58 -5.70
C PRO A 148 -8.34 2.68 -4.70
N VAL A 149 -9.60 2.44 -4.95
CA VAL A 149 -10.42 1.53 -4.12
C VAL A 149 -9.78 0.14 -4.08
N LEU A 150 -9.33 -0.35 -5.24
CA LEU A 150 -8.68 -1.64 -5.42
C LEU A 150 -7.37 -1.47 -6.19
N PHE A 151 -6.35 -2.22 -5.80
CA PHE A 151 -5.09 -2.33 -6.54
C PHE A 151 -5.18 -3.46 -7.57
N ARG A 152 -5.70 -3.15 -8.75
CA ARG A 152 -5.95 -4.13 -9.81
C ARG A 152 -4.71 -4.36 -10.68
N ASN A 153 -3.96 -3.32 -11.00
CA ASN A 153 -2.76 -3.36 -11.83
C ASN A 153 -1.57 -2.78 -11.07
N ILE A 154 -0.59 -3.60 -10.78
CA ILE A 154 0.56 -3.23 -9.96
C ILE A 154 1.84 -3.37 -10.79
N ALA A 155 2.60 -2.30 -10.88
CA ALA A 155 3.97 -2.33 -11.40
C ALA A 155 4.90 -2.82 -10.29
N VAL A 156 5.60 -3.93 -10.49
CA VAL A 156 6.49 -4.51 -9.49
C VAL A 156 7.94 -4.27 -9.87
N ILE A 157 8.66 -3.51 -9.07
CA ILE A 157 10.11 -3.37 -9.18
C ILE A 157 10.75 -4.45 -8.31
N SER A 158 11.36 -5.44 -8.95
CA SER A 158 12.03 -6.55 -8.27
C SER A 158 13.01 -7.23 -9.20
N ALA A 159 13.87 -8.11 -8.67
CA ALA A 159 14.59 -9.06 -9.48
C ALA A 159 13.69 -10.29 -9.73
N GLU A 160 13.60 -10.73 -10.96
CA GLU A 160 12.72 -11.85 -11.35
C GLU A 160 13.04 -13.15 -10.59
N THR A 161 14.31 -13.34 -10.24
CA THR A 161 14.81 -14.47 -9.43
C THR A 161 14.67 -14.25 -7.93
N SER A 162 14.14 -13.11 -7.50
CA SER A 162 14.01 -12.76 -6.07
C SER A 162 13.04 -13.69 -5.37
N LYS A 163 13.48 -14.30 -4.27
CA LYS A 163 12.61 -15.09 -3.39
C LYS A 163 11.43 -14.25 -2.86
N GLY A 164 11.69 -13.00 -2.46
CA GLY A 164 10.63 -12.12 -1.97
C GLY A 164 9.55 -11.84 -3.01
N PHE A 165 9.92 -11.69 -4.28
CA PHE A 165 8.94 -11.56 -5.35
C PHE A 165 8.16 -12.86 -5.56
N SER A 166 8.82 -14.00 -5.51
CA SER A 166 8.17 -15.32 -5.61
C SER A 166 7.16 -15.52 -4.47
N ASP A 167 7.53 -15.19 -3.24
CA ASP A 167 6.67 -15.29 -2.06
C ASP A 167 5.47 -14.32 -2.17
N PHE A 168 5.70 -13.07 -2.56
CA PHE A 168 4.67 -12.08 -2.82
C PHE A 168 3.65 -12.57 -3.86
N LYS A 169 4.14 -13.04 -5.00
CA LYS A 169 3.31 -13.57 -6.08
C LYS A 169 2.53 -14.81 -5.65
N SER A 170 3.17 -15.71 -4.92
CA SER A 170 2.53 -16.92 -4.39
C SER A 170 1.36 -16.59 -3.48
N VAL A 171 1.54 -15.66 -2.52
CA VAL A 171 0.47 -15.25 -1.61
C VAL A 171 -0.67 -14.56 -2.36
N LEU A 172 -0.36 -13.67 -3.31
CA LEU A 172 -1.39 -13.02 -4.12
C LEU A 172 -2.21 -14.02 -4.94
N LEU A 173 -1.56 -15.03 -5.52
CA LEU A 173 -2.25 -16.02 -6.36
C LEU A 173 -3.01 -17.06 -5.53
N SER A 174 -2.44 -17.55 -4.42
CA SER A 174 -3.05 -18.59 -3.59
C SER A 174 -4.23 -18.11 -2.77
N HIS A 175 -4.24 -16.83 -2.38
CA HIS A 175 -5.30 -16.25 -1.56
C HIS A 175 -6.21 -15.27 -2.32
N ALA A 176 -6.08 -15.22 -3.63
CA ALA A 176 -6.83 -14.28 -4.47
C ALA A 176 -8.36 -14.53 -4.50
N LYS A 177 -8.85 -15.67 -4.02
CA LYS A 177 -10.30 -16.00 -3.99
C LYS A 177 -11.06 -15.64 -5.29
N GLY A 178 -10.37 -15.68 -6.44
CA GLY A 178 -10.92 -15.27 -7.72
C GLY A 178 -10.66 -13.81 -8.13
N TYR A 179 -10.05 -12.99 -7.30
CA TYR A 179 -9.64 -11.64 -7.67
C TYR A 179 -8.55 -11.67 -8.74
N LYS A 180 -8.69 -10.79 -9.74
CA LYS A 180 -7.69 -10.64 -10.80
C LYS A 180 -6.79 -9.45 -10.48
N VAL A 181 -5.56 -9.72 -10.05
CA VAL A 181 -4.51 -8.72 -9.86
C VAL A 181 -3.48 -8.87 -10.98
N GLY A 182 -3.36 -7.85 -11.81
CA GLY A 182 -2.36 -7.77 -12.86
C GLY A 182 -1.02 -7.33 -12.27
N LEU A 183 0.04 -8.11 -12.49
CA LEU A 183 1.40 -7.79 -12.07
C LEU A 183 2.26 -7.60 -13.30
N MET A 184 2.93 -6.45 -13.42
CA MET A 184 3.95 -6.21 -14.43
C MET A 184 5.29 -5.99 -13.76
N VAL A 185 6.26 -6.86 -14.08
CA VAL A 185 7.58 -6.85 -13.44
C VAL A 185 8.54 -5.95 -14.21
N PHE A 186 9.18 -5.06 -13.48
CA PHE A 186 10.26 -4.19 -13.93
C PHE A 186 11.54 -4.64 -13.25
N ASN A 187 12.39 -5.35 -13.99
CA ASN A 187 13.61 -5.93 -13.44
C ASN A 187 14.59 -4.84 -13.02
N ALA A 188 15.03 -4.89 -11.75
CA ALA A 188 16.00 -3.99 -11.16
C ALA A 188 17.03 -4.75 -10.30
N VAL A 189 18.23 -4.18 -10.23
CA VAL A 189 19.17 -4.53 -9.18
C VAL A 189 18.69 -3.91 -7.89
N LEU A 190 18.60 -4.70 -6.81
CA LEU A 190 17.97 -4.31 -5.55
C LEU A 190 18.95 -4.14 -4.38
N GLN A 191 20.24 -4.35 -4.62
CA GLN A 191 21.30 -4.31 -3.60
C GLN A 191 22.59 -3.73 -4.19
N GLY A 192 23.38 -3.08 -3.34
CA GLY A 192 24.66 -2.47 -3.71
C GLY A 192 24.49 -1.13 -4.42
N ASP A 193 25.60 -0.51 -4.82
CA ASP A 193 25.64 0.86 -5.35
C ASP A 193 24.85 1.07 -6.64
N SER A 194 24.80 0.03 -7.48
CA SER A 194 24.04 0.07 -8.74
C SER A 194 22.52 0.02 -8.53
N ALA A 195 22.06 -0.33 -7.33
CA ALA A 195 20.63 -0.49 -7.03
C ALA A 195 19.88 0.85 -7.15
N ILE A 196 20.45 1.94 -6.65
CA ILE A 196 19.86 3.27 -6.68
C ILE A 196 19.51 3.66 -8.11
N GLY A 197 20.49 3.64 -9.01
CA GLY A 197 20.30 4.00 -10.42
C GLY A 197 19.35 3.03 -11.14
N SER A 198 19.43 1.73 -10.81
CA SER A 198 18.56 0.72 -11.39
C SER A 198 17.08 0.95 -11.02
N ILE A 199 16.80 1.16 -9.73
CA ILE A 199 15.43 1.37 -9.23
C ILE A 199 14.87 2.69 -9.78
N ILE A 200 15.64 3.78 -9.73
CA ILE A 200 15.25 5.08 -10.28
C ILE A 200 14.92 4.94 -11.77
N GLY A 201 15.76 4.24 -12.53
CA GLY A 201 15.52 4.00 -13.96
C GLY A 201 14.21 3.26 -14.24
N GLN A 202 13.82 2.31 -13.36
CA GLN A 202 12.53 1.64 -13.51
C GLN A 202 11.37 2.55 -13.06
N LEU A 203 11.54 3.31 -11.98
CA LEU A 203 10.55 4.32 -11.58
C LEU A 203 10.28 5.33 -12.70
N ASP A 204 11.32 5.80 -13.37
CA ASP A 204 11.17 6.73 -14.50
C ASP A 204 10.46 6.10 -15.71
N LYS A 205 10.66 4.80 -15.97
CA LYS A 205 9.91 4.07 -17.00
C LYS A 205 8.44 3.92 -16.62
N ILE A 206 8.16 3.51 -15.37
CA ILE A 206 6.80 3.33 -14.86
C ILE A 206 6.07 4.68 -14.84
N LYS A 207 6.76 5.77 -14.50
CA LYS A 207 6.17 7.12 -14.48
C LYS A 207 5.57 7.51 -15.81
N LYS A 208 6.19 7.12 -16.95
CA LYS A 208 5.69 7.41 -18.31
C LYS A 208 4.36 6.72 -18.61
N VAL A 209 4.09 5.60 -17.97
CA VAL A 209 2.88 4.75 -18.15
C VAL A 209 2.08 4.61 -16.85
N SER A 210 2.25 5.54 -15.92
CA SER A 210 1.65 5.49 -14.58
C SER A 210 0.12 5.40 -14.59
N HIS A 211 -0.54 5.91 -15.64
CA HIS A 211 -1.98 5.82 -15.83
C HIS A 211 -2.50 4.37 -15.98
N SER A 212 -1.62 3.43 -16.33
CA SER A 212 -1.97 2.00 -16.50
C SER A 212 -1.86 1.21 -15.19
N PHE A 213 -1.36 1.82 -14.13
CA PHE A 213 -1.12 1.15 -12.85
C PHE A 213 -1.83 1.87 -11.70
N ASP A 214 -2.27 1.08 -10.74
CA ASP A 214 -2.90 1.55 -9.51
C ASP A 214 -1.88 1.83 -8.41
N ALA A 215 -0.74 1.13 -8.44
CA ALA A 215 0.37 1.29 -7.51
C ALA A 215 1.68 0.77 -8.11
N VAL A 216 2.80 1.18 -7.50
CA VAL A 216 4.11 0.57 -7.69
C VAL A 216 4.47 -0.21 -6.44
N ALA A 217 4.94 -1.44 -6.58
CA ALA A 217 5.45 -2.23 -5.48
C ALA A 217 6.96 -2.45 -5.63
N ILE A 218 7.75 -1.99 -4.67
CA ILE A 218 9.19 -2.26 -4.60
C ILE A 218 9.37 -3.46 -3.67
N ILE A 219 9.77 -4.59 -4.25
CA ILE A 219 9.83 -5.86 -3.52
C ILE A 219 11.26 -6.39 -3.56
N ARG A 220 11.83 -6.57 -2.37
CA ARG A 220 13.13 -7.20 -2.16
C ARG A 220 12.95 -8.53 -1.43
N GLY A 221 13.66 -9.53 -1.82
CA GLY A 221 13.82 -10.77 -1.02
C GLY A 221 14.98 -10.61 -0.03
N GLY A 222 15.00 -11.39 1.01
CA GLY A 222 15.89 -11.30 2.18
C GLY A 222 17.35 -10.86 1.92
N GLY A 223 18.01 -10.40 2.95
CA GLY A 223 19.38 -9.85 2.97
C GLY A 223 19.55 -9.00 4.23
N GLY A 224 20.80 -8.74 4.65
CA GLY A 224 21.08 -8.01 5.87
C GLY A 224 20.93 -6.49 5.77
N GLU A 225 21.24 -5.78 6.87
CA GLU A 225 21.00 -4.33 7.04
C GLU A 225 21.83 -3.45 6.10
N VAL A 226 23.08 -3.80 5.84
CA VAL A 226 23.97 -3.01 4.95
C VAL A 226 23.50 -3.07 3.49
N GLY A 227 22.90 -4.17 3.05
CA GLY A 227 22.30 -4.26 1.73
C GLY A 227 21.04 -3.39 1.55
N MET A 228 20.58 -2.72 2.63
CA MET A 228 19.43 -1.82 2.61
C MET A 228 19.83 -0.34 2.57
N THR A 229 21.11 -0.01 2.69
CA THR A 229 21.57 1.39 2.72
C THR A 229 21.17 2.17 1.48
N CYS A 230 21.11 1.50 0.31
CA CYS A 230 20.63 2.12 -0.93
C CYS A 230 19.19 2.68 -0.83
N TYR A 231 18.36 2.12 0.05
CA TYR A 231 17.00 2.61 0.28
C TYR A 231 16.92 3.81 1.24
N ASN A 232 18.06 4.22 1.80
CA ASN A 232 18.19 5.46 2.57
C ASN A 232 18.69 6.62 1.70
N ASP A 233 19.02 6.37 0.44
CA ASP A 233 19.51 7.38 -0.49
C ASP A 233 18.46 8.46 -0.74
N PHE A 234 18.93 9.71 -0.80
CA PHE A 234 18.07 10.87 -0.95
C PHE A 234 17.40 10.94 -2.33
N GLU A 235 18.13 10.65 -3.41
CA GLU A 235 17.59 10.74 -4.77
C GLU A 235 16.54 9.66 -5.00
N LEU A 236 16.80 8.43 -4.55
CA LEU A 236 15.81 7.36 -4.59
C LEU A 236 14.56 7.71 -3.78
N SER A 237 14.77 8.18 -2.55
CA SER A 237 13.69 8.58 -1.65
C SER A 237 12.86 9.73 -2.25
N LYS A 238 13.52 10.72 -2.82
CA LYS A 238 12.85 11.82 -3.52
C LYS A 238 11.97 11.31 -4.65
N ARG A 239 12.48 10.40 -5.49
CA ARG A 239 11.72 9.81 -6.60
C ARG A 239 10.50 9.04 -6.13
N ILE A 240 10.61 8.30 -5.03
CA ILE A 240 9.49 7.60 -4.41
C ILE A 240 8.46 8.59 -3.87
N ALA A 241 8.92 9.62 -3.17
CA ALA A 241 8.03 10.63 -2.60
C ALA A 241 7.22 11.39 -3.66
N GLU A 242 7.88 11.78 -4.76
CA GLU A 242 7.28 12.53 -5.87
C GLU A 242 6.53 11.64 -6.87
N PHE A 243 6.40 10.34 -6.60
CA PHE A 243 5.76 9.43 -7.53
C PHE A 243 4.25 9.70 -7.59
N PRO A 244 3.64 9.75 -8.81
CA PRO A 244 2.26 10.21 -8.98
C PRO A 244 1.20 9.22 -8.49
N ILE A 245 1.56 7.95 -8.31
CA ILE A 245 0.68 6.90 -7.79
C ILE A 245 1.29 6.31 -6.50
N PRO A 246 0.50 5.64 -5.66
CA PRO A 246 0.98 5.04 -4.43
C PRO A 246 2.16 4.10 -4.67
N VAL A 247 3.22 4.28 -3.90
CA VAL A 247 4.36 3.37 -3.86
C VAL A 247 4.23 2.50 -2.62
N LEU A 248 4.27 1.20 -2.84
CA LEU A 248 4.20 0.17 -1.81
C LEU A 248 5.60 -0.44 -1.67
N THR A 249 6.03 -0.73 -0.45
CA THR A 249 7.34 -1.35 -0.23
C THR A 249 7.21 -2.66 0.54
N GLY A 250 7.92 -3.66 0.09
CA GLY A 250 8.09 -4.94 0.78
C GLY A 250 9.58 -5.30 0.76
N ILE A 251 10.38 -4.49 1.47
CA ILE A 251 11.86 -4.59 1.44
C ILE A 251 12.35 -5.49 2.56
N GLY A 252 11.64 -5.50 3.69
CA GLY A 252 11.70 -6.54 4.71
C GLY A 252 12.79 -6.43 5.77
N HIS A 253 12.53 -5.66 6.86
CA HIS A 253 13.11 -5.93 8.18
C HIS A 253 12.19 -5.41 9.29
N SER A 254 12.01 -6.21 10.34
CA SER A 254 11.06 -5.89 11.43
C SER A 254 11.54 -4.80 12.38
N THR A 255 12.84 -4.51 12.40
CA THR A 255 13.46 -3.68 13.45
C THR A 255 14.00 -2.34 12.95
N ASN A 256 14.31 -2.18 11.66
CA ASN A 256 14.93 -0.96 11.14
C ASN A 256 14.35 -0.56 9.78
N PHE A 257 13.41 0.38 9.78
CA PHE A 257 12.80 0.89 8.54
C PHE A 257 13.78 1.75 7.77
N THR A 258 13.87 1.53 6.46
CA THR A 258 14.58 2.41 5.54
C THR A 258 13.79 3.69 5.26
N VAL A 259 14.48 4.72 4.75
CA VAL A 259 13.81 5.99 4.37
C VAL A 259 12.78 5.74 3.28
N ALA A 260 13.07 4.89 2.30
CA ALA A 260 12.11 4.51 1.25
C ALA A 260 10.82 3.92 1.83
N GLU A 261 10.91 3.05 2.85
CA GLU A 261 9.74 2.50 3.54
C GLU A 261 8.98 3.58 4.33
N MET A 262 9.72 4.49 4.98
CA MET A 262 9.12 5.58 5.76
C MET A 262 8.33 6.57 4.93
N ILE A 263 8.66 6.78 3.65
CA ILE A 263 8.01 7.76 2.77
C ILE A 263 7.01 7.13 1.81
N SER A 264 7.06 5.81 1.62
CA SER A 264 6.12 5.09 0.77
C SER A 264 4.69 5.22 1.29
N TYR A 265 3.71 5.03 0.41
CA TYR A 265 2.29 5.03 0.77
C TYR A 265 1.98 3.97 1.83
N GLN A 266 2.49 2.77 1.63
CA GLN A 266 2.37 1.64 2.57
C GLN A 266 3.63 0.81 2.50
N ASN A 267 4.13 0.41 3.66
CA ASN A 267 5.17 -0.60 3.77
C ASN A 267 4.60 -1.89 4.36
N GLY A 268 5.06 -3.01 3.87
CA GLY A 268 4.93 -4.32 4.49
C GLY A 268 6.30 -4.73 5.04
N ILE A 269 6.35 -5.21 6.28
CA ILE A 269 7.58 -5.73 6.88
C ILE A 269 8.16 -6.85 6.01
N THR A 270 7.29 -7.59 5.33
CA THR A 270 7.66 -8.64 4.39
C THR A 270 6.90 -8.49 3.07
N PRO A 271 7.44 -9.03 1.97
CA PRO A 271 6.70 -9.12 0.71
C PRO A 271 5.33 -9.82 0.85
N THR A 272 5.24 -10.82 1.70
CA THR A 272 3.99 -11.55 1.98
C THR A 272 2.95 -10.69 2.71
N GLU A 273 3.39 -9.87 3.66
CA GLU A 273 2.52 -8.91 4.34
C GLU A 273 1.97 -7.86 3.38
N LEU A 274 2.81 -7.38 2.46
CA LEU A 274 2.36 -6.46 1.42
C LEU A 274 1.30 -7.10 0.51
N ALA A 275 1.48 -8.37 0.14
CA ALA A 275 0.48 -9.13 -0.61
C ALA A 275 -0.85 -9.23 0.16
N THR A 276 -0.77 -9.54 1.45
CA THR A 276 -1.93 -9.61 2.35
C THR A 276 -2.64 -8.25 2.46
N PHE A 277 -1.89 -7.16 2.57
CA PHE A 277 -2.47 -5.80 2.56
C PHE A 277 -3.27 -5.52 1.29
N ILE A 278 -2.74 -5.91 0.11
CA ILE A 278 -3.43 -5.74 -1.17
C ILE A 278 -4.72 -6.57 -1.19
N LEU A 279 -4.65 -7.84 -0.80
CA LEU A 279 -5.81 -8.74 -0.78
C LEU A 279 -6.88 -8.28 0.20
N LYS A 280 -6.47 -7.76 1.36
CA LYS A 280 -7.39 -7.22 2.35
C LYS A 280 -8.24 -6.07 1.80
N ARG A 281 -7.69 -5.24 0.90
CA ARG A 281 -8.47 -4.19 0.22
C ARG A 281 -9.61 -4.76 -0.62
N PHE A 282 -9.40 -5.91 -1.25
CA PHE A 282 -10.47 -6.59 -1.99
C PHE A 282 -11.51 -7.16 -1.04
N GLU A 283 -11.09 -7.79 0.06
CA GLU A 283 -12.01 -8.32 1.08
C GLU A 283 -12.84 -7.20 1.74
N ASP A 284 -12.20 -6.08 2.11
CA ASP A 284 -12.86 -4.92 2.69
C ASP A 284 -13.88 -4.29 1.73
N PHE A 285 -13.69 -4.43 0.41
CA PHE A 285 -14.64 -3.99 -0.60
C PHE A 285 -15.77 -5.01 -0.81
N GLU A 286 -15.48 -6.30 -0.84
CA GLU A 286 -16.44 -7.39 -1.08
C GLU A 286 -17.41 -7.57 0.11
N THR A 287 -16.87 -7.56 1.34
CA THR A 287 -17.65 -7.82 2.55
C THR A 287 -18.93 -6.98 2.67
N PRO A 288 -18.90 -5.64 2.49
CA PRO A 288 -20.10 -4.82 2.50
C PRO A 288 -21.07 -5.15 1.36
N LEU A 289 -20.55 -5.50 0.17
CA LEU A 289 -21.38 -5.86 -0.99
C LEU A 289 -22.16 -7.15 -0.70
N ASP A 290 -21.50 -8.18 -0.19
CA ASP A 290 -22.13 -9.44 0.17
C ASP A 290 -23.19 -9.26 1.26
N TYR A 291 -22.89 -8.40 2.25
CA TYR A 291 -23.86 -8.02 3.27
C TYR A 291 -25.10 -7.38 2.65
N TYR A 292 -24.95 -6.39 1.77
CA TYR A 292 -26.08 -5.73 1.12
C TYR A 292 -26.86 -6.65 0.19
N ILE A 293 -26.17 -7.51 -0.56
CA ILE A 293 -26.81 -8.54 -1.39
C ILE A 293 -27.67 -9.47 -0.54
N SER A 294 -27.12 -9.95 0.58
CA SER A 294 -27.87 -10.81 1.51
C SER A 294 -29.07 -10.12 2.13
N GLN A 295 -28.94 -8.86 2.51
CA GLN A 295 -30.04 -8.03 3.05
C GLN A 295 -31.16 -7.83 2.02
N ILE A 296 -30.80 -7.50 0.78
CA ILE A 296 -31.77 -7.35 -0.31
C ILE A 296 -32.51 -8.67 -0.53
N ALA A 297 -31.78 -9.79 -0.59
CA ALA A 297 -32.39 -11.10 -0.78
C ALA A 297 -33.32 -11.48 0.39
N GLN A 298 -32.94 -11.18 1.62
CA GLN A 298 -33.76 -11.44 2.81
C GLN A 298 -35.00 -10.55 2.84
N MET A 299 -34.86 -9.25 2.60
CA MET A 299 -36.00 -8.32 2.53
C MET A 299 -37.00 -8.73 1.43
N SER A 300 -36.48 -9.12 0.25
CA SER A 300 -37.33 -9.57 -0.84
C SER A 300 -38.11 -10.83 -0.47
N ARG A 301 -37.48 -11.82 0.18
CA ARG A 301 -38.17 -13.04 0.67
C ARG A 301 -39.25 -12.70 1.69
N ASN A 302 -38.94 -11.88 2.70
CA ASN A 302 -39.90 -11.48 3.71
C ASN A 302 -41.13 -10.78 3.11
N ILE A 303 -40.94 -9.87 2.16
CA ILE A 303 -42.01 -9.18 1.46
C ILE A 303 -42.87 -10.20 0.67
N LEU A 304 -42.24 -11.14 -0.01
CA LEU A 304 -42.95 -12.19 -0.73
C LEU A 304 -43.75 -13.11 0.20
N GLU A 305 -43.17 -13.54 1.32
CA GLU A 305 -43.84 -14.39 2.32
C GLU A 305 -45.08 -13.70 2.92
N ILE A 306 -44.94 -12.40 3.33
CA ILE A 306 -46.04 -11.64 3.86
C ILE A 306 -47.19 -11.52 2.83
N ASN A 307 -46.85 -11.21 1.57
CA ASN A 307 -47.86 -11.07 0.52
C ASN A 307 -48.50 -12.40 0.11
N CYS A 308 -47.73 -13.48 0.08
CA CYS A 308 -48.25 -14.85 -0.12
C CYS A 308 -49.18 -15.24 1.01
N SER A 309 -48.83 -14.98 2.25
CA SER A 309 -49.71 -15.24 3.43
C SER A 309 -51.01 -14.44 3.36
N ASN A 310 -50.93 -13.12 3.08
CA ASN A 310 -52.09 -12.27 2.90
C ASN A 310 -53.01 -12.75 1.79
N PHE A 311 -52.44 -13.19 0.66
CA PHE A 311 -53.16 -13.75 -0.44
C PHE A 311 -53.91 -15.04 -0.05
N TYR A 312 -53.20 -15.95 0.63
CA TYR A 312 -53.76 -17.22 1.10
C TYR A 312 -54.92 -16.95 2.09
N ASN A 313 -54.74 -16.04 3.02
CA ASN A 313 -55.80 -15.65 3.99
C ASN A 313 -57.01 -15.06 3.27
N THR A 314 -56.77 -14.16 2.33
CA THR A 314 -57.85 -13.55 1.52
C THR A 314 -58.61 -14.58 0.73
N THR A 315 -57.90 -15.54 0.14
CA THR A 315 -58.49 -16.64 -0.63
C THR A 315 -59.34 -17.58 0.27
N ASN A 316 -58.85 -17.87 1.47
CA ASN A 316 -59.62 -18.66 2.45
C ASN A 316 -60.89 -17.96 2.95
N LEU A 317 -60.75 -16.66 3.25
CA LEU A 317 -61.93 -15.84 3.60
C LEU A 317 -62.97 -15.82 2.49
N LEU A 318 -62.52 -15.66 1.24
CA LEU A 318 -63.43 -15.70 0.07
C LEU A 318 -64.14 -17.05 -0.04
N LYS A 319 -63.37 -18.18 0.15
CA LYS A 319 -63.97 -19.54 0.15
C LYS A 319 -65.01 -19.73 1.24
N ILE A 320 -64.70 -19.26 2.47
CA ILE A 320 -65.62 -19.36 3.62
C ILE A 320 -66.88 -18.50 3.36
N PHE A 321 -66.68 -17.27 2.89
CA PHE A 321 -67.81 -16.35 2.58
C PHE A 321 -68.70 -16.92 1.50
N SER A 322 -68.11 -17.41 0.41
CA SER A 322 -68.85 -18.03 -0.68
C SER A 322 -69.62 -19.26 -0.21
N LYS A 323 -68.98 -20.10 0.62
CA LYS A 323 -69.63 -21.32 1.18
C LYS A 323 -70.80 -20.95 2.11
N ASN A 324 -70.61 -19.94 2.93
CA ASN A 324 -71.68 -19.47 3.83
C ASN A 324 -72.87 -18.88 3.07
N ILE A 325 -72.63 -18.05 2.07
CA ILE A 325 -73.67 -17.54 1.19
C ILE A 325 -74.42 -18.67 0.50
N LEU A 326 -73.69 -19.62 -0.06
CA LEU A 326 -74.32 -20.77 -0.72
C LEU A 326 -75.15 -21.61 0.26
N ASN A 327 -74.70 -21.82 1.46
CA ASN A 327 -75.43 -22.54 2.50
C ASN A 327 -76.68 -21.77 2.94
N ASP A 328 -76.56 -20.43 3.13
CA ASP A 328 -77.69 -19.60 3.48
C ASP A 328 -78.79 -19.64 2.39
N TYR A 329 -78.38 -19.51 1.13
CA TYR A 329 -79.30 -19.69 0.02
C TYR A 329 -79.89 -21.09 -0.10
N LYS A 330 -79.11 -22.11 0.19
CA LYS A 330 -79.59 -23.50 0.18
C LYS A 330 -80.64 -23.71 1.29
N GLN A 331 -80.36 -23.16 2.46
CA GLN A 331 -81.33 -23.24 3.57
C GLN A 331 -82.62 -22.44 3.30
N ARG A 332 -82.49 -21.25 2.68
CA ARG A 332 -83.65 -20.50 2.20
C ARG A 332 -84.43 -21.26 1.14
N GLN A 333 -83.74 -21.90 0.24
CA GLN A 333 -84.36 -22.75 -0.77
C GLN A 333 -85.16 -23.91 -0.17
N GLU A 334 -84.60 -24.59 0.82
CA GLU A 334 -85.23 -25.67 1.55
C GLU A 334 -86.52 -25.16 2.28
N ASN A 335 -86.38 -24.03 2.96
CA ASN A 335 -87.53 -23.38 3.64
C ASN A 335 -88.60 -22.94 2.66
N ILE A 336 -88.23 -22.39 1.51
CA ILE A 336 -89.20 -21.99 0.46
C ILE A 336 -89.88 -23.25 -0.11
N ASN A 337 -89.17 -24.30 -0.38
CA ASN A 337 -89.74 -25.56 -0.88
C ASN A 337 -90.72 -26.20 0.09
N GLU A 338 -90.40 -26.20 1.41
CA GLU A 338 -91.29 -26.67 2.43
C GLU A 338 -92.56 -25.81 2.51
N ASN A 339 -92.45 -24.49 2.42
CA ASN A 339 -93.56 -23.57 2.43
C ASN A 339 -94.40 -23.71 1.14
N LEU A 340 -93.81 -23.78 -0.02
CA LEU A 340 -94.44 -23.97 -1.27
C LEU A 340 -95.23 -25.35 -1.34
N TYR A 341 -94.65 -26.38 -0.79
CA TYR A 341 -95.26 -27.69 -0.67
C TYR A 341 -96.53 -27.61 0.26
N LYS A 342 -96.44 -26.73 1.29
CA LYS A 342 -97.54 -26.52 2.24
C LYS A 342 -98.72 -25.60 1.71
N VAL A 343 -98.40 -24.66 0.84
CA VAL A 343 -99.35 -23.58 0.48
C VAL A 343 -100.02 -23.76 -0.87
N SER A 344 -99.46 -24.18 -1.93
CA SER A 344 -100.03 -24.61 -3.22
C SER A 344 -99.02 -24.61 -4.41
N LYS A 345 -99.39 -25.28 -5.53
CA LYS A 345 -98.59 -25.49 -6.73
C LYS A 345 -98.27 -24.22 -7.53
N THR A 346 -98.98 -23.10 -7.38
CA THR A 346 -98.75 -21.86 -8.16
C THR A 346 -97.57 -21.03 -7.67
N PRO A 347 -97.29 -20.83 -6.40
CA PRO A 347 -96.11 -20.12 -5.89
C PRO A 347 -94.79 -20.90 -6.21
N MET A 348 -94.87 -22.20 -6.36
CA MET A 348 -93.68 -22.99 -6.55
C MET A 348 -92.92 -22.64 -7.87
N LYS A 349 -93.62 -22.34 -8.94
CA LYS A 349 -93.00 -21.91 -10.20
C LYS A 349 -92.34 -20.56 -10.10
N LEU A 350 -92.99 -19.66 -9.35
CA LEU A 350 -92.40 -18.29 -9.10
C LEU A 350 -91.13 -18.39 -8.23
N GLY A 351 -91.12 -19.25 -7.20
CA GLY A 351 -90.00 -19.46 -6.30
C GLY A 351 -88.81 -20.07 -7.00
N LEU A 352 -89.03 -21.03 -7.94
CA LEU A 352 -88.01 -21.61 -8.75
C LEU A 352 -87.30 -20.57 -9.65
N MET A 353 -88.08 -19.69 -10.29
CA MET A 353 -87.49 -18.61 -11.13
C MET A 353 -86.66 -17.61 -10.31
N ASN A 354 -87.09 -17.29 -9.11
CA ASN A 354 -86.31 -16.39 -8.20
C ASN A 354 -85.00 -17.01 -7.73
N LEU A 355 -84.99 -18.31 -7.45
CA LEU A 355 -83.80 -19.02 -7.05
C LEU A 355 -82.73 -19.08 -8.17
N GLN A 356 -83.18 -19.22 -9.41
CA GLN A 356 -82.27 -19.22 -10.54
C GLN A 356 -81.56 -17.86 -10.71
N SER A 357 -82.34 -16.77 -10.60
CA SER A 357 -81.79 -15.42 -10.65
C SER A 357 -80.74 -15.17 -9.52
N ILE A 358 -81.06 -15.57 -8.27
CA ILE A 358 -80.15 -15.42 -7.14
C ILE A 358 -78.85 -16.23 -7.33
N SER A 359 -78.99 -17.43 -7.89
CA SER A 359 -77.81 -18.27 -8.17
C SER A 359 -76.88 -17.61 -9.20
N GLU A 360 -77.44 -17.02 -10.25
CA GLU A 360 -76.70 -16.31 -11.28
C GLU A 360 -76.00 -15.08 -10.70
N ASP A 361 -76.67 -14.31 -9.83
CA ASP A 361 -76.11 -13.17 -9.14
C ASP A 361 -74.93 -13.54 -8.22
N VAL A 362 -75.04 -14.65 -7.46
CA VAL A 362 -73.94 -15.13 -6.59
C VAL A 362 -72.73 -15.52 -7.42
N ILE A 363 -72.94 -16.25 -8.53
CA ILE A 363 -71.84 -16.62 -9.41
C ILE A 363 -71.17 -15.37 -10.01
N PHE A 364 -72.00 -14.41 -10.42
CA PHE A 364 -71.49 -13.14 -10.95
C PHE A 364 -70.64 -12.38 -9.90
N PHE A 365 -71.16 -12.22 -8.70
CA PHE A 365 -70.45 -11.54 -7.59
C PHE A 365 -69.16 -12.26 -7.22
N ALA A 366 -69.15 -13.59 -7.12
CA ALA A 366 -67.98 -14.37 -6.81
C ALA A 366 -66.87 -14.19 -7.88
N LYS A 367 -67.29 -14.26 -9.16
CA LYS A 367 -66.36 -14.04 -10.29
C LYS A 367 -65.82 -12.59 -10.34
N SER A 368 -66.69 -11.61 -10.07
CA SER A 368 -66.31 -10.20 -10.02
C SER A 368 -65.25 -9.95 -8.90
N LYS A 369 -65.55 -10.45 -7.70
CA LYS A 369 -64.62 -10.30 -6.56
C LYS A 369 -63.28 -10.97 -6.78
N HIS A 370 -63.31 -12.16 -7.33
CA HIS A 370 -62.08 -12.87 -7.69
C HIS A 370 -61.21 -12.09 -8.71
N ARG A 371 -61.88 -11.45 -9.69
CA ARG A 371 -61.17 -10.63 -10.69
C ARG A 371 -60.55 -9.37 -10.07
N GLU A 372 -61.28 -8.70 -9.15
CA GLU A 372 -60.80 -7.52 -8.43
C GLU A 372 -59.52 -7.87 -7.63
N GLU A 373 -59.54 -8.99 -6.90
CA GLU A 373 -58.38 -9.41 -6.09
C GLU A 373 -57.15 -9.82 -6.97
N LEU A 374 -57.38 -10.42 -8.14
CA LEU A 374 -56.29 -10.70 -9.10
C LEU A 374 -55.62 -9.43 -9.63
N ILE A 375 -56.42 -8.37 -9.89
CA ILE A 375 -55.91 -7.08 -10.34
C ILE A 375 -55.07 -6.43 -9.22
N ASN A 376 -55.56 -6.48 -7.98
CA ASN A 376 -54.82 -5.97 -6.82
C ASN A 376 -53.50 -6.68 -6.61
N LEU A 377 -53.51 -7.99 -6.77
CA LEU A 377 -52.27 -8.81 -6.64
C LEU A 377 -51.24 -8.46 -7.69
N ASN A 378 -51.66 -8.29 -8.95
CA ASN A 378 -50.75 -7.84 -10.00
C ASN A 378 -50.16 -6.46 -9.71
N ARG A 379 -50.97 -5.51 -9.18
CA ARG A 379 -50.51 -4.19 -8.80
C ARG A 379 -49.48 -4.23 -7.66
N VAL A 380 -49.67 -5.11 -6.65
CA VAL A 380 -48.73 -5.33 -5.56
C VAL A 380 -47.41 -5.94 -6.11
N ARG A 381 -47.51 -6.91 -6.99
CA ARG A 381 -46.33 -7.52 -7.64
C ARG A 381 -45.52 -6.49 -8.42
N GLU A 382 -46.19 -5.65 -9.22
CA GLU A 382 -45.50 -4.59 -9.98
C GLU A 382 -44.86 -3.56 -9.05
N GLY A 383 -45.59 -3.18 -7.97
CA GLY A 383 -45.05 -2.29 -6.95
C GLY A 383 -43.81 -2.83 -6.26
N LEU A 384 -43.79 -4.12 -5.95
CA LEU A 384 -42.61 -4.80 -5.38
C LEU A 384 -41.42 -4.77 -6.35
N GLN A 385 -41.67 -5.06 -7.61
CA GLN A 385 -40.64 -5.05 -8.63
C GLN A 385 -40.04 -3.65 -8.82
N GLN A 386 -40.88 -2.62 -8.90
CA GLN A 386 -40.42 -1.23 -9.02
C GLN A 386 -39.66 -0.75 -7.78
N ASN A 387 -40.18 -1.08 -6.58
CA ASN A 387 -39.50 -0.72 -5.35
C ASN A 387 -38.13 -1.38 -5.20
N SER A 388 -38.00 -2.64 -5.62
CA SER A 388 -36.72 -3.36 -5.64
C SER A 388 -35.72 -2.69 -6.58
N ILE A 389 -36.13 -2.33 -7.79
CA ILE A 389 -35.31 -1.62 -8.76
C ILE A 389 -34.88 -0.25 -8.20
N ARG A 390 -35.83 0.49 -7.62
CA ARG A 390 -35.56 1.81 -7.03
C ARG A 390 -34.60 1.73 -5.84
N PHE A 391 -34.77 0.71 -5.00
CA PHE A 391 -33.87 0.48 -3.87
C PHE A 391 -32.44 0.23 -4.30
N ILE A 392 -32.26 -0.62 -5.33
CA ILE A 392 -30.94 -0.89 -5.93
C ILE A 392 -30.34 0.41 -6.49
N ALA A 393 -31.12 1.16 -7.28
CA ALA A 393 -30.67 2.41 -7.87
C ALA A 393 -30.22 3.45 -6.81
N ILE A 394 -30.98 3.59 -5.71
CA ILE A 394 -30.60 4.48 -4.59
C ILE A 394 -29.29 4.03 -3.96
N LYS A 395 -29.11 2.72 -3.76
CA LYS A 395 -27.87 2.20 -3.17
C LYS A 395 -26.66 2.39 -4.09
N THR A 396 -26.85 2.16 -5.38
CA THR A 396 -25.80 2.41 -6.39
C THR A 396 -25.42 3.90 -6.44
N SER A 397 -26.41 4.79 -6.49
CA SER A 397 -26.18 6.25 -6.45
C SER A 397 -25.49 6.70 -5.16
N GLY A 398 -25.81 6.06 -4.03
CA GLY A 398 -25.14 6.32 -2.76
C GLY A 398 -23.66 5.94 -2.79
N LEU A 399 -23.33 4.82 -3.43
CA LEU A 399 -21.94 4.39 -3.63
C LEU A 399 -21.18 5.37 -4.53
N GLU A 400 -21.77 5.75 -5.68
CA GLU A 400 -21.18 6.74 -6.58
C GLU A 400 -20.96 8.10 -5.92
N HIS A 401 -21.89 8.49 -5.00
CA HIS A 401 -21.72 9.71 -4.23
C HIS A 401 -20.56 9.62 -3.24
N GLN A 402 -20.42 8.48 -2.57
CA GLN A 402 -19.27 8.24 -1.68
C GLN A 402 -17.94 8.21 -2.45
N GLU A 403 -17.92 7.58 -3.61
CA GLU A 403 -16.73 7.60 -4.50
C GLU A 403 -16.34 9.04 -4.87
N LYS A 404 -17.32 9.87 -5.27
CA LYS A 404 -17.06 11.28 -5.58
C LYS A 404 -16.57 12.09 -4.37
N LEU A 405 -17.12 11.85 -3.19
CA LEU A 405 -16.64 12.51 -1.96
C LEU A 405 -15.19 12.13 -1.66
N ILE A 406 -14.87 10.86 -1.85
CA ILE A 406 -13.53 10.37 -1.71
C ILE A 406 -12.59 11.04 -2.73
N GLU A 407 -13.02 11.21 -3.97
CA GLU A 407 -12.25 11.86 -5.04
C GLU A 407 -12.00 13.37 -4.78
N VAL A 408 -12.99 14.05 -4.17
CA VAL A 408 -12.87 15.47 -3.79
C VAL A 408 -11.87 15.69 -2.66
N MET A 409 -11.72 14.70 -1.76
CA MET A 409 -10.79 14.77 -0.63
C MET A 409 -9.34 14.41 -1.00
N ASN A 410 -9.05 14.19 -2.28
CA ASN A 410 -7.70 13.88 -2.73
C ASN A 410 -6.75 15.07 -2.43
N PRO A 411 -5.78 14.87 -1.56
CA PRO A 411 -4.84 15.93 -1.17
C PRO A 411 -4.08 16.54 -2.35
N GLN A 412 -3.82 15.74 -3.38
CA GLN A 412 -3.13 16.25 -4.58
C GLN A 412 -3.95 17.31 -5.33
N ARG A 413 -5.27 17.16 -5.43
CA ARG A 413 -6.14 18.18 -6.06
C ARG A 413 -6.21 19.47 -5.24
N LEU A 414 -6.12 19.36 -3.91
CA LEU A 414 -6.05 20.54 -3.06
C LEU A 414 -4.75 21.30 -3.29
N LEU A 415 -3.64 20.60 -3.38
CA LEU A 415 -2.36 21.22 -3.68
C LEU A 415 -2.33 21.90 -5.07
N GLN A 416 -2.96 21.28 -6.08
CA GLN A 416 -3.10 21.86 -7.43
C GLN A 416 -3.99 23.11 -7.46
N LYS A 417 -4.95 23.25 -6.54
CA LYS A 417 -5.78 24.45 -6.39
C LYS A 417 -5.07 25.60 -5.66
N GLY A 418 -3.79 25.46 -5.40
CA GLY A 418 -3.00 26.51 -4.76
C GLY A 418 -2.90 26.42 -3.25
N TYR A 419 -3.51 25.40 -2.63
CA TYR A 419 -3.26 25.12 -1.23
C TYR A 419 -1.85 24.56 -1.04
N SER A 420 -1.31 24.76 0.13
CA SER A 420 -0.03 24.21 0.50
C SER A 420 -0.11 23.53 1.87
N ILE A 421 0.70 22.53 2.05
CA ILE A 421 0.83 21.85 3.34
C ILE A 421 2.17 22.27 3.94
N THR A 422 2.12 22.82 5.14
CA THR A 422 3.34 23.23 5.85
C THR A 422 3.63 22.24 6.97
N LEU A 423 4.89 21.83 7.03
CA LEU A 423 5.37 20.82 7.97
C LEU A 423 6.52 21.42 8.81
N LEU A 424 6.59 20.98 10.02
CA LEU A 424 7.71 21.18 10.94
C LEU A 424 8.20 19.80 11.36
N ASN A 425 9.44 19.50 11.09
CA ASN A 425 10.03 18.16 11.36
C ASN A 425 9.15 17.03 10.80
N ASP A 426 8.71 17.16 9.53
CA ASP A 426 7.84 16.25 8.77
C ASP A 426 6.46 15.96 9.35
N GLN A 427 6.04 16.70 10.33
CA GLN A 427 4.67 16.66 10.82
C GLN A 427 3.90 17.89 10.36
N ILE A 428 2.67 17.68 9.91
CA ILE A 428 1.79 18.78 9.52
C ILE A 428 1.60 19.72 10.70
N ILE A 429 1.84 21.00 10.47
CA ILE A 429 1.60 22.03 11.48
C ILE A 429 0.10 22.12 11.79
N LYS A 430 -0.24 21.75 13.00
CA LYS A 430 -1.60 21.87 13.54
C LYS A 430 -1.69 23.12 14.45
N PRO A 431 -2.89 23.58 14.78
CA PRO A 431 -3.06 24.71 15.71
C PRO A 431 -2.35 24.52 17.07
N THR A 432 -2.10 23.27 17.43
CA THR A 432 -1.40 22.88 18.68
C THR A 432 0.12 22.79 18.53
N THR A 433 0.66 22.91 17.31
CA THR A 433 2.10 22.78 17.06
C THR A 433 2.82 24.06 17.50
N LYS A 434 3.75 23.92 18.42
CA LYS A 434 4.58 25.06 18.88
C LYS A 434 5.73 25.27 17.90
N ILE A 435 5.70 26.39 17.22
CA ILE A 435 6.75 26.83 16.30
C ILE A 435 7.60 27.89 17.01
N LYS A 436 8.89 27.89 16.78
CA LYS A 436 9.83 28.86 17.30
C LYS A 436 10.52 29.64 16.18
N VAL A 437 10.97 30.81 16.48
CA VAL A 437 11.85 31.57 15.58
C VAL A 437 13.16 30.81 15.42
N GLY A 438 13.56 30.58 14.19
CA GLY A 438 14.70 29.74 13.84
C GLY A 438 14.30 28.34 13.33
N ASP A 439 13.08 27.88 13.56
CA ASP A 439 12.62 26.60 13.06
C ASP A 439 12.58 26.63 11.52
N GLN A 440 12.98 25.53 10.92
CA GLN A 440 12.80 25.33 9.50
C GLN A 440 11.46 24.66 9.24
N ILE A 441 10.63 25.36 8.52
CA ILE A 441 9.35 24.82 8.04
C ILE A 441 9.46 24.51 6.56
N THR A 442 8.82 23.44 6.18
CA THR A 442 8.75 23.01 4.78
C THR A 442 7.32 23.17 4.30
N THR A 443 7.12 24.03 3.34
CA THR A 443 5.81 24.21 2.69
C THR A 443 5.77 23.48 1.37
N GLN A 444 4.90 22.49 1.28
CA GLN A 444 4.69 21.69 0.08
C GLN A 444 3.52 22.26 -0.72
N THR A 445 3.79 22.58 -1.96
CA THR A 445 2.80 22.92 -3.00
C THR A 445 2.63 21.74 -3.95
N ALA A 446 1.82 21.90 -4.97
CA ALA A 446 1.62 20.87 -6.01
C ALA A 446 2.90 20.48 -6.76
N VAL A 447 3.83 21.39 -6.91
CA VAL A 447 5.01 21.23 -7.79
C VAL A 447 6.31 21.33 -7.01
N ASN A 448 6.34 22.17 -6.00
CA ASN A 448 7.58 22.54 -5.32
C ASN A 448 7.50 22.31 -3.81
N LYS A 449 8.64 22.12 -3.22
CA LYS A 449 8.83 22.21 -1.78
C LYS A 449 9.69 23.42 -1.44
N ILE A 450 9.19 24.25 -0.59
CA ILE A 450 9.84 25.49 -0.16
C ILE A 450 10.28 25.31 1.28
N ILE A 451 11.55 25.40 1.50
CA ILE A 451 12.10 25.40 2.86
C ILE A 451 12.27 26.84 3.28
N SER A 452 11.71 27.17 4.43
CA SER A 452 11.76 28.52 4.98
C SER A 452 12.17 28.43 6.44
N THR A 453 12.95 29.39 6.88
CA THR A 453 13.23 29.55 8.30
C THR A 453 12.27 30.54 8.89
N VAL A 454 11.72 30.24 10.01
CA VAL A 454 10.78 31.13 10.71
C VAL A 454 11.56 32.31 11.30
N ASN A 455 11.50 33.44 10.64
CA ASN A 455 12.16 34.66 11.10
C ASN A 455 11.36 35.45 12.12
N LYS A 456 10.04 35.35 12.07
CA LYS A 456 9.11 36.04 12.96
C LYS A 456 7.79 35.29 13.06
N LEU A 457 7.30 35.15 14.27
CA LEU A 457 5.98 34.62 14.53
C LEU A 457 5.04 35.77 14.91
N LYS A 458 3.88 35.81 14.27
CA LYS A 458 2.79 36.69 14.64
C LYS A 458 1.60 35.79 14.94
N HIS A 459 1.15 35.83 16.16
CA HIS A 459 -0.10 35.13 16.51
C HIS A 459 -1.26 36.04 16.18
N GLU A 460 -2.12 35.61 15.27
CA GLU A 460 -3.48 36.17 15.11
C GLU A 460 -4.40 35.40 16.07
N ARG A 461 -5.15 36.14 16.84
CA ARG A 461 -6.17 35.60 17.76
C ARG A 461 -7.42 35.18 17.03
#